data_abecb798ca8b9013317fd68fb6cbf1a1
#
_entry.id   abecb798ca8b9013317fd68fb6cbf1a1
#
_cell.length_a   1.000
_cell.length_b   1.000
_cell.length_c   1.000
_cell.angle_alpha   90.00
_cell.angle_beta   90.00
_cell.angle_gamma   90.00
#
_symmetry.space_group_name_H-M   'P 1'
#
loop_
_entity.id
_entity.type
_entity.pdbx_description
1 polymer ?
#
loop_
_entity_poly.entity_id
_entity_poly.type
_entity_poly.pdbx_seq_one_letter_code
_entity_poly.pdbx_strand_id
1 'polypeptide(L)'
;MFFAEISGSAVADVAALGSILIPAMKKKGYPGPFAAAVTSSSASLAIIIPPSIPMIVYAVMAQSSVVQLFVAGVVPGIIGGFLMMFAAYIYARRKNLPIEENFNLVNLRKTAKEAALAFLLPIIILGGIFGGVVTATEGAGLAVVAALIIGLIYREFDFKRLYQAATEGAIQTAAVMLLVAASVLLGEFLTVEHCLLYTSDAADDVISV
;
A
#
# COMPACT_ATOMS: atom_id res chain seq x y z
N MET A 1 7.07 3.48 3.83
CA MET A 1 7.00 3.63 2.39
C MET A 1 7.42 2.34 1.67
N PHE A 2 8.67 1.92 1.70
CA PHE A 2 9.13 0.71 0.98
C PHE A 2 8.34 -0.56 1.32
N PHE A 3 7.89 -0.74 2.54
CA PHE A 3 7.03 -1.89 2.90
C PHE A 3 5.62 -1.77 2.36
N ALA A 4 5.10 -0.56 2.22
CA ALA A 4 3.79 -0.32 1.64
C ALA A 4 3.69 -0.80 0.18
N GLU A 5 4.82 -0.77 -0.55
CA GLU A 5 4.92 -1.26 -1.93
C GLU A 5 4.88 -2.78 -2.06
N ILE A 6 5.12 -3.52 -0.96
CA ILE A 6 5.10 -4.99 -0.97
C ILE A 6 3.69 -5.52 -0.77
N SER A 7 2.93 -4.93 0.15
CA SER A 7 1.60 -5.42 0.53
C SER A 7 0.46 -4.87 -0.33
N GLY A 8 0.60 -3.62 -0.82
CA GLY A 8 -0.45 -2.89 -1.54
C GLY A 8 -1.69 -2.60 -0.70
N SER A 9 -1.64 -2.81 0.62
CA SER A 9 -2.74 -2.62 1.56
C SER A 9 -2.31 -1.80 2.78
N ALA A 10 -2.81 -0.55 2.88
CA ALA A 10 -2.51 0.32 4.01
C ALA A 10 -2.89 -0.29 5.38
N VAL A 11 -4.01 -1.02 5.43
CA VAL A 11 -4.50 -1.65 6.67
C VAL A 11 -3.57 -2.78 7.11
N ALA A 12 -3.15 -3.64 6.18
CA ALA A 12 -2.22 -4.72 6.45
C ALA A 12 -0.86 -4.19 6.92
N ASP A 13 -0.36 -3.11 6.30
CA ASP A 13 0.89 -2.47 6.68
C ASP A 13 0.85 -1.88 8.09
N VAL A 14 -0.24 -1.17 8.44
CA VAL A 14 -0.40 -0.63 9.79
C VAL A 14 -0.48 -1.74 10.83
N ALA A 15 -1.18 -2.82 10.53
CA ALA A 15 -1.29 -3.96 11.44
C ALA A 15 0.05 -4.67 11.64
N ALA A 16 0.76 -4.99 10.55
CA ALA A 16 2.02 -5.72 10.61
C ALA A 16 3.17 -4.84 11.13
N LEU A 17 3.42 -3.70 10.47
CA LEU A 17 4.55 -2.84 10.81
C LEU A 17 4.30 -2.01 12.05
N GLY A 18 3.07 -1.57 12.28
CA GLY A 18 2.70 -0.80 13.46
C GLY A 18 2.95 -1.58 14.75
N SER A 19 2.67 -2.88 14.75
CA SER A 19 2.92 -3.76 15.90
C SER A 19 4.41 -3.86 16.27
N ILE A 20 5.31 -3.67 15.32
CA ILE A 20 6.77 -3.74 15.49
C ILE A 20 7.38 -2.35 15.67
N LEU A 21 7.07 -1.42 14.76
CA LEU A 21 7.72 -0.10 14.70
C LEU A 21 7.28 0.82 15.84
N ILE A 22 5.98 0.83 16.19
CA ILE A 22 5.49 1.73 17.24
C ILE A 22 6.13 1.41 18.61
N PRO A 23 6.17 0.14 19.08
CA PRO A 23 6.89 -0.19 20.30
C PRO A 23 8.40 0.09 20.23
N ALA A 24 9.03 -0.19 19.08
CA ALA A 24 10.45 0.07 18.89
C ALA A 24 10.77 1.56 18.99
N MET A 25 9.99 2.41 18.31
CA MET A 25 10.14 3.87 18.40
C MET A 25 9.89 4.38 19.82
N LYS A 26 8.87 3.87 20.51
CA LYS A 26 8.61 4.24 21.93
C LYS A 26 9.77 3.90 22.85
N LYS A 27 10.39 2.72 22.70
CA LYS A 27 11.56 2.33 23.48
C LYS A 27 12.76 3.26 23.26
N LYS A 28 12.85 3.90 22.08
CA LYS A 28 13.90 4.84 21.72
C LYS A 28 13.55 6.31 22.07
N GLY A 29 12.47 6.53 22.82
CA GLY A 29 12.09 7.84 23.34
C GLY A 29 11.19 8.67 22.43
N TYR A 30 10.67 8.11 21.34
CA TYR A 30 9.70 8.81 20.50
C TYR A 30 8.32 8.82 21.15
N PRO A 31 7.55 9.93 21.07
CA PRO A 31 6.19 9.98 21.55
C PRO A 31 5.30 8.97 20.83
N GLY A 32 4.48 8.22 21.57
CA GLY A 32 3.59 7.22 21.01
C GLY A 32 2.65 7.74 19.91
N PRO A 33 1.99 8.91 20.10
CA PRO A 33 1.17 9.52 19.05
C PRO A 33 1.94 9.86 17.77
N PHE A 34 3.19 10.30 17.89
CA PHE A 34 4.04 10.57 16.73
C PHE A 34 4.39 9.28 15.98
N ALA A 35 4.80 8.23 16.70
CA ALA A 35 5.12 6.95 16.11
C ALA A 35 3.90 6.36 15.37
N ALA A 36 2.71 6.41 15.97
CA ALA A 36 1.47 5.96 15.36
C ALA A 36 1.11 6.80 14.12
N ALA A 37 1.21 8.13 14.22
CA ALA A 37 0.90 9.04 13.10
C ALA A 37 1.81 8.80 11.90
N VAL A 38 3.13 8.69 12.10
CA VAL A 38 4.09 8.44 11.02
C VAL A 38 3.85 7.08 10.37
N THR A 39 3.59 6.05 11.18
CA THR A 39 3.33 4.70 10.66
C THR A 39 2.04 4.68 9.83
N SER A 40 0.95 5.24 10.33
CA SER A 40 -0.33 5.26 9.63
C SER A 40 -0.28 6.13 8.36
N SER A 41 0.33 7.30 8.43
CA SER A 41 0.47 8.18 7.27
C SER A 41 1.34 7.56 6.18
N SER A 42 2.45 6.90 6.55
CA SER A 42 3.30 6.22 5.56
C SER A 42 2.61 5.02 4.92
N ALA A 43 1.81 4.28 5.66
CA ALA A 43 1.03 3.17 5.14
C ALA A 43 -0.06 3.61 4.15
N SER A 44 -0.63 4.82 4.31
CA SER A 44 -1.62 5.32 3.34
C SER A 44 -1.06 5.53 1.93
N LEU A 45 0.26 5.64 1.77
CA LEU A 45 0.90 5.67 0.45
C LEU A 45 0.79 4.36 -0.33
N ALA A 46 0.57 3.22 0.36
CA ALA A 46 0.30 1.94 -0.28
C ALA A 46 -0.92 1.94 -1.21
N ILE A 47 -1.83 2.90 -1.03
CA ILE A 47 -3.00 3.07 -1.91
C ILE A 47 -2.61 3.71 -3.24
N ILE A 48 -1.55 4.54 -3.25
CA ILE A 48 -1.16 5.36 -4.40
C ILE A 48 0.05 4.77 -5.13
N ILE A 49 1.02 4.20 -4.38
CA ILE A 49 2.24 3.64 -4.97
C ILE A 49 1.98 2.21 -5.44
N PRO A 50 2.29 1.87 -6.69
CA PRO A 50 2.12 0.51 -7.21
C PRO A 50 3.06 -0.51 -6.55
N PRO A 51 2.64 -1.77 -6.41
CA PRO A 51 1.32 -2.33 -6.71
C PRO A 51 0.29 -1.98 -5.63
N SER A 52 -0.90 -1.55 -6.04
CA SER A 52 -1.97 -1.12 -5.13
C SER A 52 -3.27 -1.87 -5.41
N ILE A 53 -3.84 -2.53 -4.40
CA ILE A 53 -5.10 -3.26 -4.51
C ILE A 53 -6.26 -2.32 -4.89
N PRO A 54 -6.44 -1.15 -4.25
CA PRO A 54 -7.49 -0.20 -4.65
C PRO A 54 -7.38 0.28 -6.09
N MET A 55 -6.18 0.49 -6.60
CA MET A 55 -5.98 0.88 -8.01
C MET A 55 -6.41 -0.23 -8.97
N ILE A 56 -6.11 -1.49 -8.66
CA ILE A 56 -6.53 -2.64 -9.49
C ILE A 56 -8.07 -2.71 -9.50
N VAL A 57 -8.71 -2.65 -8.33
CA VAL A 57 -10.16 -2.67 -8.21
C VAL A 57 -10.80 -1.52 -8.99
N TYR A 58 -10.28 -0.31 -8.84
CA TYR A 58 -10.74 0.86 -9.58
C TYR A 58 -10.59 0.68 -11.09
N ALA A 59 -9.44 0.18 -11.55
CA ALA A 59 -9.19 -0.05 -12.97
C ALA A 59 -10.20 -1.03 -13.58
N VAL A 60 -10.53 -2.10 -12.86
CA VAL A 60 -11.52 -3.08 -13.30
C VAL A 60 -12.92 -2.46 -13.38
N MET A 61 -13.34 -1.71 -12.36
CA MET A 61 -14.66 -1.08 -12.34
C MET A 61 -14.80 0.03 -13.37
N ALA A 62 -13.76 0.86 -13.54
CA ALA A 62 -13.72 1.94 -14.51
C ALA A 62 -13.36 1.49 -15.94
N GLN A 63 -13.15 0.19 -16.15
CA GLN A 63 -12.69 -0.40 -17.43
C GLN A 63 -11.45 0.31 -17.99
N SER A 64 -10.55 0.73 -17.11
CA SER A 64 -9.32 1.42 -17.46
C SER A 64 -8.10 0.49 -17.31
N SER A 65 -6.97 0.88 -17.92
CA SER A 65 -5.74 0.08 -17.87
C SER A 65 -5.10 0.15 -16.49
N VAL A 66 -4.90 -1.00 -15.85
CA VAL A 66 -4.15 -1.12 -14.59
C VAL A 66 -2.74 -0.54 -14.73
N VAL A 67 -2.07 -0.80 -15.86
CA VAL A 67 -0.71 -0.31 -16.14
C VAL A 67 -0.68 1.21 -16.17
N GLN A 68 -1.63 1.84 -16.86
CA GLN A 68 -1.72 3.31 -16.93
C GLN A 68 -2.00 3.93 -15.55
N LEU A 69 -2.88 3.31 -14.76
CA LEU A 69 -3.13 3.76 -13.39
C LEU A 69 -1.87 3.64 -12.51
N PHE A 70 -1.15 2.55 -12.62
CA PHE A 70 0.09 2.35 -11.88
C PHE A 70 1.14 3.39 -12.26
N VAL A 71 1.36 3.66 -13.55
CA VAL A 71 2.26 4.71 -14.01
C VAL A 71 1.84 6.08 -13.48
N ALA A 72 0.54 6.40 -13.54
CA ALA A 72 0.00 7.65 -13.02
C ALA A 72 0.21 7.82 -11.51
N GLY A 73 0.19 6.72 -10.73
CA GLY A 73 0.37 6.72 -9.27
C GLY A 73 1.81 6.96 -8.83
N VAL A 74 2.81 6.67 -9.66
CA VAL A 74 4.24 6.78 -9.28
C VAL A 74 4.61 8.21 -8.89
N VAL A 75 4.28 9.19 -9.73
CA VAL A 75 4.65 10.59 -9.52
C VAL A 75 4.02 11.17 -8.25
N PRO A 76 2.68 11.12 -8.06
CA PRO A 76 2.06 11.61 -6.84
C PRO A 76 2.48 10.82 -5.59
N GLY A 77 2.73 9.53 -5.72
CA GLY A 77 3.24 8.70 -4.64
C GLY A 77 4.61 9.14 -4.15
N ILE A 78 5.54 9.40 -5.06
CA ILE A 78 6.89 9.92 -4.74
C ILE A 78 6.78 11.29 -4.08
N ILE A 79 6.01 12.20 -4.67
CA ILE A 79 5.81 13.56 -4.12
C ILE A 79 5.20 13.47 -2.71
N GLY A 80 4.15 12.67 -2.53
CA GLY A 80 3.51 12.45 -1.22
C GLY A 80 4.49 11.90 -0.19
N GLY A 81 5.33 10.96 -0.58
CA GLY A 81 6.37 10.42 0.27
C GLY A 81 7.42 11.44 0.71
N PHE A 82 7.90 12.28 -0.20
CA PHE A 82 8.82 13.36 0.15
C PHE A 82 8.17 14.39 1.06
N LEU A 83 6.91 14.77 0.82
CA LEU A 83 6.17 15.69 1.68
C LEU A 83 5.97 15.13 3.10
N MET A 84 5.64 13.84 3.22
CA MET A 84 5.53 13.17 4.52
C MET A 84 6.87 13.10 5.25
N MET A 85 7.96 12.77 4.57
CA MET A 85 9.30 12.79 5.17
C MET A 85 9.67 14.18 5.63
N PHE A 86 9.38 15.20 4.84
CA PHE A 86 9.65 16.60 5.19
C PHE A 86 8.83 17.05 6.40
N ALA A 87 7.55 16.71 6.45
CA ALA A 87 6.69 17.01 7.60
C ALA A 87 7.18 16.32 8.88
N ALA A 88 7.53 15.04 8.79
CA ALA A 88 8.10 14.28 9.91
C ALA A 88 9.43 14.87 10.38
N TYR A 89 10.29 15.29 9.48
CA TYR A 89 11.56 15.95 9.79
C TYR A 89 11.36 17.27 10.52
N ILE A 90 10.45 18.13 10.03
CA ILE A 90 10.15 19.42 10.71
C ILE A 90 9.63 19.17 12.13
N TYR A 91 8.71 18.21 12.29
CA TYR A 91 8.16 17.87 13.60
C TYR A 91 9.24 17.35 14.53
N ALA A 92 10.08 16.43 14.08
CA ALA A 92 11.19 15.87 14.85
C ALA A 92 12.17 16.95 15.31
N ARG A 93 12.52 17.88 14.44
CA ARG A 93 13.40 19.02 14.75
C ARG A 93 12.76 19.97 15.79
N ARG A 94 11.48 20.31 15.61
CA ARG A 94 10.77 21.22 16.54
C ARG A 94 10.60 20.63 17.95
N LYS A 95 10.50 19.32 18.05
CA LYS A 95 10.29 18.60 19.31
C LYS A 95 11.58 18.04 19.91
N ASN A 96 12.74 18.32 19.31
CA ASN A 96 14.04 17.79 19.70
C ASN A 96 14.00 16.27 19.98
N LEU A 97 13.42 15.53 19.05
CA LEU A 97 13.32 14.08 19.19
C LEU A 97 14.72 13.43 19.17
N PRO A 98 14.91 12.31 19.88
CA PRO A 98 16.20 11.66 19.97
C PRO A 98 16.67 11.25 18.57
N ILE A 99 17.95 11.55 18.28
CA ILE A 99 18.62 11.14 17.06
C ILE A 99 19.38 9.88 17.42
N GLU A 100 19.10 8.80 16.70
CA GLU A 100 19.89 7.59 16.80
C GLU A 100 21.17 7.71 15.99
N GLU A 101 22.11 6.86 16.32
CA GLU A 101 23.45 6.68 15.79
C GLU A 101 23.80 7.35 14.44
N ASN A 102 25.07 7.73 14.30
CA ASN A 102 25.62 8.21 13.04
C ASN A 102 25.36 7.21 11.91
N PHE A 103 24.94 7.74 10.77
CA PHE A 103 24.73 6.98 9.55
C PHE A 103 25.95 6.10 9.23
N ASN A 104 25.76 4.79 9.30
CA ASN A 104 26.81 3.81 9.06
C ASN A 104 26.54 3.04 7.76
N LEU A 105 27.29 3.39 6.72
CA LEU A 105 27.20 2.77 5.39
C LEU A 105 27.42 1.25 5.41
N VAL A 106 28.23 0.75 6.34
CA VAL A 106 28.53 -0.69 6.46
C VAL A 106 27.29 -1.45 6.94
N ASN A 107 26.63 -0.92 7.97
CA ASN A 107 25.38 -1.49 8.48
C ASN A 107 24.27 -1.42 7.42
N LEU A 108 24.16 -0.29 6.71
CA LEU A 108 23.19 -0.14 5.63
C LEU A 108 23.38 -1.19 4.54
N ARG A 109 24.62 -1.41 4.09
CA ARG A 109 24.95 -2.40 3.06
C ARG A 109 24.66 -3.84 3.52
N LYS A 110 24.90 -4.15 4.79
CA LYS A 110 24.62 -5.46 5.36
C LYS A 110 23.11 -5.71 5.40
N THR A 111 22.34 -4.79 5.97
CA THR A 111 20.88 -4.89 6.06
C THR A 111 20.22 -4.87 4.68
N ALA A 112 20.74 -4.07 3.74
CA ALA A 112 20.26 -4.07 2.36
C ALA A 112 20.47 -5.41 1.64
N LYS A 113 21.58 -6.10 1.91
CA LYS A 113 21.81 -7.46 1.39
C LYS A 113 20.83 -8.48 1.97
N GLU A 114 20.55 -8.39 3.26
CA GLU A 114 19.58 -9.27 3.93
C GLU A 114 18.16 -9.04 3.42
N ALA A 115 17.80 -7.78 3.11
CA ALA A 115 16.49 -7.40 2.57
C ALA A 115 16.38 -7.58 1.04
N ALA A 116 17.48 -7.82 0.33
CA ALA A 116 17.51 -7.82 -1.15
C ALA A 116 16.53 -8.83 -1.78
N LEU A 117 16.39 -10.01 -1.16
CA LEU A 117 15.44 -11.03 -1.64
C LEU A 117 13.98 -10.60 -1.48
N ALA A 118 13.66 -9.83 -0.41
CA ALA A 118 12.31 -9.30 -0.24
C ALA A 118 11.98 -8.20 -1.28
N PHE A 119 12.98 -7.37 -1.63
CA PHE A 119 12.81 -6.37 -2.70
C PHE A 119 12.71 -6.95 -4.10
N LEU A 120 13.09 -8.22 -4.28
CA LEU A 120 12.94 -8.91 -5.56
C LEU A 120 11.46 -9.08 -5.95
N LEU A 121 10.56 -9.24 -4.97
CA LEU A 121 9.12 -9.42 -5.23
C LEU A 121 8.49 -8.23 -5.97
N PRO A 122 8.58 -6.98 -5.47
CA PRO A 122 8.08 -5.81 -6.21
C PRO A 122 8.72 -5.66 -7.59
N ILE A 123 10.01 -5.95 -7.71
CA ILE A 123 10.72 -5.85 -9.00
C ILE A 123 10.18 -6.86 -10.00
N ILE A 124 9.93 -8.10 -9.59
CA ILE A 124 9.36 -9.14 -10.47
C ILE A 124 7.95 -8.74 -10.91
N ILE A 125 7.11 -8.30 -9.96
CA ILE A 125 5.71 -7.93 -10.24
C ILE A 125 5.65 -6.72 -11.17
N LEU A 126 6.26 -5.61 -10.77
CA LEU A 126 6.21 -4.36 -11.53
C LEU A 126 6.98 -4.45 -12.83
N GLY A 127 8.15 -5.10 -12.83
CA GLY A 127 8.93 -5.34 -14.03
C GLY A 127 8.19 -6.20 -15.05
N GLY A 128 7.49 -7.24 -14.61
CA GLY A 128 6.65 -8.08 -15.46
C GLY A 128 5.45 -7.33 -16.05
N ILE A 129 4.76 -6.54 -15.22
CA ILE A 129 3.58 -5.77 -15.62
C ILE A 129 3.97 -4.61 -16.56
N PHE A 130 4.98 -3.81 -16.19
CA PHE A 130 5.43 -2.67 -17.02
C PHE A 130 6.15 -3.11 -18.28
N GLY A 131 6.83 -4.26 -18.25
CA GLY A 131 7.41 -4.87 -19.43
C GLY A 131 6.40 -5.48 -20.39
N GLY A 132 5.11 -5.53 -20.03
CA GLY A 132 4.05 -6.11 -20.85
C GLY A 132 4.14 -7.63 -21.00
N VAL A 133 4.95 -8.29 -20.16
CA VAL A 133 5.17 -9.76 -20.20
C VAL A 133 4.03 -10.50 -19.51
N VAL A 134 3.47 -9.89 -18.45
CA VAL A 134 2.39 -10.48 -17.65
C VAL A 134 1.30 -9.44 -17.37
N THR A 135 0.08 -9.93 -17.27
CA THR A 135 -1.05 -9.14 -16.75
C THR A 135 -0.95 -8.96 -15.23
N ALA A 136 -1.71 -8.04 -14.66
CA ALA A 136 -1.74 -7.83 -13.20
C ALA A 136 -2.12 -9.12 -12.45
N THR A 137 -3.04 -9.91 -13.00
CA THR A 137 -3.49 -11.19 -12.41
C THR A 137 -2.39 -12.26 -12.47
N GLU A 138 -1.71 -12.38 -13.60
CA GLU A 138 -0.58 -13.32 -13.75
C GLU A 138 0.61 -12.90 -12.88
N GLY A 139 0.86 -11.58 -12.77
CA GLY A 139 1.86 -11.01 -11.87
C GLY A 139 1.59 -11.36 -10.40
N ALA A 140 0.32 -11.35 -9.97
CA ALA A 140 -0.06 -11.80 -8.63
C ALA A 140 0.23 -13.29 -8.42
N GLY A 141 -0.07 -14.15 -9.41
CA GLY A 141 0.28 -15.56 -9.35
C GLY A 141 1.79 -15.80 -9.26
N LEU A 142 2.58 -15.07 -10.05
CA LEU A 142 4.04 -15.11 -9.99
C LEU A 142 4.57 -14.65 -8.62
N ALA A 143 3.94 -13.65 -8.02
CA ALA A 143 4.31 -13.17 -6.68
C ALA A 143 4.15 -14.25 -5.62
N VAL A 144 3.06 -15.02 -5.67
CA VAL A 144 2.84 -16.14 -4.75
C VAL A 144 3.92 -17.20 -4.90
N VAL A 145 4.22 -17.61 -6.15
CA VAL A 145 5.27 -18.59 -6.43
C VAL A 145 6.64 -18.07 -5.96
N ALA A 146 6.97 -16.83 -6.26
CA ALA A 146 8.23 -16.22 -5.83
C ALA A 146 8.31 -16.12 -4.29
N ALA A 147 7.23 -15.75 -3.60
CA ALA A 147 7.18 -15.70 -2.14
C ALA A 147 7.39 -17.08 -1.51
N LEU A 148 6.81 -18.15 -2.08
CA LEU A 148 7.03 -19.52 -1.63
C LEU A 148 8.49 -19.95 -1.82
N ILE A 149 9.09 -19.62 -2.96
CA ILE A 149 10.51 -19.94 -3.23
C ILE A 149 11.41 -19.20 -2.25
N ILE A 150 11.16 -17.90 -2.00
CA ILE A 150 11.92 -17.10 -1.05
C ILE A 150 11.78 -17.68 0.38
N GLY A 151 10.58 -18.04 0.80
CA GLY A 151 10.32 -18.68 2.09
C GLY A 151 11.07 -20.00 2.26
N LEU A 152 11.18 -20.80 1.20
CA LEU A 152 11.99 -22.03 1.19
C LEU A 152 13.50 -21.73 1.31
N ILE A 153 14.00 -20.70 0.63
CA ILE A 153 15.41 -20.29 0.68
C ILE A 153 15.78 -19.82 2.09
N TYR A 154 14.92 -19.05 2.74
CA TYR A 154 15.13 -18.62 4.13
C TYR A 154 14.91 -19.73 5.17
N ARG A 155 14.44 -20.91 4.76
CA ARG A 155 14.08 -22.03 5.64
C ARG A 155 13.06 -21.66 6.72
N GLU A 156 12.21 -20.67 6.44
CA GLU A 156 11.11 -20.23 7.32
C GLU A 156 9.75 -20.83 6.88
N PHE A 157 9.78 -21.84 6.02
CA PHE A 157 8.59 -22.49 5.50
C PHE A 157 7.95 -23.33 6.59
N ASP A 158 6.77 -22.88 7.03
CA ASP A 158 5.91 -23.60 7.96
C ASP A 158 4.51 -23.74 7.33
N PHE A 159 4.07 -24.97 7.17
CA PHE A 159 2.76 -25.27 6.58
C PHE A 159 1.60 -24.64 7.34
N LYS A 160 1.71 -24.53 8.68
CA LYS A 160 0.72 -23.88 9.53
C LYS A 160 0.63 -22.37 9.24
N ARG A 161 1.77 -21.71 9.09
CA ARG A 161 1.82 -20.28 8.72
C ARG A 161 1.29 -20.04 7.33
N LEU A 162 1.60 -20.93 6.37
CA LEU A 162 1.04 -20.85 5.02
C LEU A 162 -0.48 -20.98 5.02
N TYR A 163 -1.02 -21.93 5.76
CA TYR A 163 -2.48 -22.09 5.90
C TYR A 163 -3.14 -20.87 6.55
N GLN A 164 -2.52 -20.29 7.58
CA GLN A 164 -2.99 -19.04 8.20
C GLN A 164 -2.98 -17.88 7.21
N ALA A 165 -1.88 -17.68 6.51
CA ALA A 165 -1.75 -16.63 5.50
C ALA A 165 -2.80 -16.78 4.37
N ALA A 166 -3.03 -18.00 3.90
CA ALA A 166 -4.06 -18.28 2.89
C ALA A 166 -5.47 -17.99 3.42
N THR A 167 -5.76 -18.35 4.68
CA THR A 167 -7.06 -18.09 5.30
C THR A 167 -7.29 -16.59 5.50
N GLU A 168 -6.30 -15.88 6.02
CA GLU A 168 -6.37 -14.42 6.20
C GLU A 168 -6.52 -13.70 4.85
N GLY A 169 -5.78 -14.12 3.82
CA GLY A 169 -5.91 -13.59 2.47
C GLY A 169 -7.30 -13.84 1.88
N ALA A 170 -7.88 -15.02 2.09
CA ALA A 170 -9.24 -15.33 1.65
C ALA A 170 -10.30 -14.47 2.35
N ILE A 171 -10.17 -14.26 3.67
CA ILE A 171 -11.09 -13.39 4.43
C ILE A 171 -11.00 -11.94 3.94
N GLN A 172 -9.78 -11.42 3.75
CA GLN A 172 -9.59 -10.06 3.24
C GLN A 172 -10.14 -9.91 1.82
N THR A 173 -9.91 -10.87 0.94
CA THR A 173 -10.45 -10.88 -0.42
C THR A 173 -11.98 -10.89 -0.39
N ALA A 174 -12.60 -11.73 0.43
CA ALA A 174 -14.05 -11.78 0.57
C ALA A 174 -14.64 -10.45 1.07
N ALA A 175 -14.00 -9.80 2.05
CA ALA A 175 -14.41 -8.49 2.54
C ALA A 175 -14.33 -7.41 1.45
N VAL A 176 -13.24 -7.37 0.69
CA VAL A 176 -13.09 -6.41 -0.42
C VAL A 176 -14.12 -6.66 -1.51
N MET A 177 -14.35 -7.93 -1.89
CA MET A 177 -15.34 -8.28 -2.92
C MET A 177 -16.76 -7.94 -2.48
N LEU A 178 -17.09 -8.09 -1.20
CA LEU A 178 -18.39 -7.67 -0.67
C LEU A 178 -18.57 -6.15 -0.76
N LEU A 179 -17.54 -5.36 -0.44
CA LEU A 179 -17.56 -3.91 -0.56
C LEU A 179 -17.71 -3.47 -2.02
N VAL A 180 -17.01 -4.13 -2.94
CA VAL A 180 -17.12 -3.87 -4.38
C VAL A 180 -18.54 -4.18 -4.87
N ALA A 181 -19.11 -5.33 -4.50
CA ALA A 181 -20.47 -5.69 -4.87
C ALA A 181 -21.50 -4.67 -4.36
N ALA A 182 -21.38 -4.26 -3.09
CA ALA A 182 -22.26 -3.23 -2.52
C ALA A 182 -22.12 -1.87 -3.24
N SER A 183 -20.88 -1.49 -3.59
CA SER A 183 -20.61 -0.24 -4.31
C SER A 183 -21.18 -0.25 -5.73
N VAL A 184 -21.12 -1.38 -6.43
CA VAL A 184 -21.70 -1.54 -7.76
C VAL A 184 -23.22 -1.41 -7.70
N LEU A 185 -23.86 -2.10 -6.75
CA LEU A 185 -25.31 -2.01 -6.56
C LEU A 185 -25.77 -0.58 -6.24
N LEU A 186 -25.01 0.11 -5.37
CA LEU A 186 -25.29 1.51 -5.04
C LEU A 186 -25.13 2.42 -6.28
N GLY A 187 -24.05 2.20 -7.05
CA GLY A 187 -23.80 2.95 -8.30
C GLY A 187 -24.90 2.75 -9.34
N GLU A 188 -25.36 1.52 -9.52
CA GLU A 188 -26.49 1.20 -10.41
C GLU A 188 -27.77 1.91 -9.95
N PHE A 189 -28.09 1.84 -8.65
CA PHE A 189 -29.25 2.52 -8.08
C PHE A 189 -29.18 4.04 -8.31
N LEU A 190 -28.04 4.68 -8.03
CA LEU A 190 -27.86 6.13 -8.24
C LEU A 190 -27.98 6.53 -9.70
N THR A 191 -27.59 5.66 -10.62
CA THR A 191 -27.68 5.89 -12.06
C THR A 191 -29.12 5.74 -12.56
N VAL A 192 -29.83 4.70 -12.12
CA VAL A 192 -31.22 4.44 -12.52
C VAL A 192 -32.15 5.52 -11.98
N GLU A 193 -31.96 5.95 -10.74
CA GLU A 193 -32.79 6.99 -10.11
C GLU A 193 -32.36 8.42 -10.49
N HIS A 194 -31.37 8.58 -11.37
CA HIS A 194 -30.85 9.88 -11.81
C HIS A 194 -30.47 10.84 -10.67
N CYS A 195 -30.14 10.30 -9.48
CA CYS A 195 -29.83 11.08 -8.29
C CYS A 195 -28.69 12.09 -8.48
N LEU A 196 -27.72 11.78 -9.33
CA LEU A 196 -26.60 12.66 -9.63
C LEU A 196 -26.99 13.86 -10.51
N LEU A 197 -28.03 13.72 -11.35
CA LEU A 197 -28.54 14.83 -12.18
C LEU A 197 -29.25 15.88 -11.33
N TYR A 198 -30.00 15.46 -10.32
CA TYR A 198 -30.68 16.41 -9.41
C TYR A 198 -29.70 17.25 -8.59
N THR A 199 -28.54 16.72 -8.21
CA THR A 199 -27.54 17.51 -7.49
C THR A 199 -26.78 18.45 -8.40
N SER A 200 -26.61 18.14 -9.67
CA SER A 200 -25.96 18.99 -10.68
C SER A 200 -26.86 20.14 -11.07
N ASP A 201 -28.16 19.89 -11.37
CA ASP A 201 -29.14 20.94 -11.68
C ASP A 201 -29.35 21.91 -10.51
N ALA A 202 -29.36 21.41 -9.27
CA ALA A 202 -29.48 22.26 -8.09
C ALA A 202 -28.22 23.15 -7.88
N ALA A 203 -27.05 22.74 -8.34
CA ALA A 203 -25.84 23.54 -8.29
C ALA A 203 -25.82 24.63 -9.39
N ASP A 204 -26.37 24.33 -10.58
CA ASP A 204 -26.45 25.27 -11.69
C ASP A 204 -27.51 26.34 -11.44
N ASP A 205 -28.62 26.01 -10.77
CA ASP A 205 -29.66 26.97 -10.36
C ASP A 205 -29.16 27.98 -9.33
N VAL A 206 -28.18 27.66 -8.51
CA VAL A 206 -27.56 28.58 -7.53
C VAL A 206 -26.60 29.58 -8.20
N ILE A 207 -26.05 29.26 -9.36
CA ILE A 207 -25.10 30.11 -10.11
C ILE A 207 -25.84 31.09 -11.04
N SER A 208 -27.13 30.87 -11.30
CA SER A 208 -27.97 31.71 -12.21
C SER A 208 -28.72 32.84 -11.51
N VAL A 209 -28.48 33.10 -10.21
CA VAL A 209 -28.98 34.25 -9.43
C VAL A 209 -27.81 35.13 -9.06
#